data_d3c384c48902f90d2d44c3c97cf36602
#
_entry.id   d3c384c48902f90d2d44c3c97cf36602
#
_cell.length_a   1.000
_cell.length_b   1.000
_cell.length_c   1.000
_cell.angle_alpha   90.00
_cell.angle_beta   90.00
_cell.angle_gamma   90.00
#
_symmetry.space_group_name_H-M   'P 1'
#
loop_
_entity.id
_entity.type
_entity.pdbx_description
1 polymer ?
#
loop_
_entity_poly.entity_id
_entity_poly.type
_entity_poly.pdbx_seq_one_letter_code
_entity_poly.pdbx_strand_id
1 'polypeptide(L)'
;SDFLKRINVVPVTEMKGSALRLGVLSPVASRTDTNTKARETTDIHNLQENLYSCEQTNFDTHLNYATLDSWAKFPDFAARVGKLKAERIALDRIMIGWNGTSVAATTNRVTNPLLQDVNKGWLVQIEEKATQRVMKEAKSGTGKIEIGESKEYKNLDALVFALKEDFIPDQYRDDTKLVAIMGSDLLADKYFPLIN
;
A
#
# COMPACT_ATOMS: atom_id res chain seq x y z
N SER A 1 1.63 -13.29 -4.94
CA SER A 1 0.37 -12.54 -4.82
C SER A 1 0.30 -11.53 -5.95
N ASP A 2 -0.84 -11.41 -6.61
CA ASP A 2 -1.03 -10.43 -7.70
C ASP A 2 -0.93 -8.99 -7.20
N PHE A 3 -1.25 -8.76 -5.93
CA PHE A 3 -1.03 -7.48 -5.28
C PHE A 3 0.45 -7.05 -5.31
N LEU A 4 1.39 -7.94 -4.99
CA LEU A 4 2.83 -7.63 -5.00
C LEU A 4 3.37 -7.30 -6.39
N LYS A 5 2.70 -7.73 -7.46
CA LYS A 5 3.03 -7.34 -8.84
C LYS A 5 2.61 -5.91 -9.19
N ARG A 6 1.72 -5.32 -8.39
CA ARG A 6 1.18 -3.97 -8.58
C ARG A 6 1.93 -2.90 -7.79
N ILE A 7 2.74 -3.30 -6.81
CA ILE A 7 3.57 -2.38 -6.02
C ILE A 7 5.03 -2.49 -6.46
N ASN A 8 5.75 -1.38 -6.31
CA ASN A 8 7.19 -1.35 -6.59
C ASN A 8 7.95 -1.81 -5.36
N VAL A 9 8.65 -2.95 -5.49
CA VAL A 9 9.49 -3.51 -4.43
C VAL A 9 10.93 -3.13 -4.72
N VAL A 10 11.51 -2.26 -3.89
CA VAL A 10 12.89 -1.79 -4.04
C VAL A 10 13.79 -2.54 -3.06
N PRO A 11 14.80 -3.29 -3.56
CA PRO A 11 15.78 -3.91 -2.68
C PRO A 11 16.68 -2.85 -2.07
N VAL A 12 16.95 -2.97 -0.77
CA VAL A 12 17.84 -2.08 -0.02
C VAL A 12 18.91 -2.91 0.67
N THR A 13 20.12 -2.36 0.78
CA THR A 13 21.29 -3.00 1.40
C THR A 13 21.62 -2.44 2.78
N GLU A 14 21.12 -1.24 3.06
CA GLU A 14 21.37 -0.54 4.32
C GLU A 14 20.12 -0.58 5.21
N MET A 15 20.32 -0.62 6.51
CA MET A 15 19.20 -0.62 7.47
C MET A 15 18.43 0.71 7.49
N LYS A 16 19.11 1.81 7.22
CA LYS A 16 18.52 3.15 7.13
C LYS A 16 19.11 3.86 5.94
N GLY A 17 18.30 4.58 5.22
CA GLY A 17 18.76 5.31 4.05
C GLY A 17 17.64 6.17 3.46
N SER A 18 17.94 6.75 2.32
CA SER A 18 16.98 7.54 1.57
C SER A 18 16.76 6.94 0.18
N ALA A 19 15.51 6.94 -0.25
CA ALA A 19 15.14 6.65 -1.62
C ALA A 19 14.84 7.98 -2.32
N LEU A 20 15.67 8.33 -3.30
CA LEU A 20 15.46 9.52 -4.11
C LEU A 20 14.33 9.28 -5.11
N ARG A 21 13.36 10.17 -5.13
CA ARG A 21 12.30 10.21 -6.12
C ARG A 21 12.49 11.45 -6.99
N LEU A 22 12.63 11.20 -8.30
CA LEU A 22 12.61 12.27 -9.29
C LEU A 22 11.17 12.45 -9.78
N GLY A 23 10.64 13.65 -9.63
CA GLY A 23 9.32 14.02 -10.15
C GLY A 23 9.45 15.23 -11.07
N VAL A 24 8.58 15.30 -12.08
CA VAL A 24 8.42 16.49 -12.94
C VAL A 24 7.26 17.30 -12.38
N LEU A 25 7.54 18.54 -11.95
CA LEU A 25 6.58 19.38 -11.23
C LEU A 25 5.65 20.17 -12.14
N SER A 26 6.13 20.63 -13.29
CA SER A 26 5.37 21.58 -14.12
C SER A 26 5.73 21.47 -15.60
N PRO A 27 4.85 21.94 -16.49
CA PRO A 27 5.16 22.09 -17.90
C PRO A 27 6.36 23.04 -18.10
N VAL A 28 7.28 22.67 -18.97
CA VAL A 28 8.50 23.45 -19.31
C VAL A 28 8.44 24.07 -20.70
N ALA A 29 7.41 23.76 -21.48
CA ALA A 29 7.28 24.32 -22.81
C ALA A 29 6.94 25.82 -22.73
N SER A 30 7.76 26.65 -23.33
CA SER A 30 7.53 28.09 -23.47
C SER A 30 7.99 28.58 -24.84
N ARG A 31 7.41 29.70 -25.27
CA ARG A 31 7.86 30.42 -26.47
C ARG A 31 8.35 31.79 -26.03
N THR A 32 9.59 32.13 -26.36
CA THR A 32 10.20 33.41 -26.02
C THR A 32 10.70 34.09 -27.29
N ASP A 33 10.29 35.32 -27.53
CA ASP A 33 10.90 36.16 -28.53
C ASP A 33 12.26 36.68 -28.01
N THR A 34 13.33 36.10 -28.51
CA THR A 34 14.69 36.40 -28.08
C THR A 34 15.19 37.77 -28.52
N ASN A 35 14.46 38.49 -29.38
CA ASN A 35 14.77 39.88 -29.74
C ASN A 35 14.40 40.87 -28.62
N THR A 36 13.41 40.49 -27.81
CA THR A 36 12.85 41.37 -26.76
C THR A 36 13.18 40.91 -25.35
N LYS A 37 13.36 39.61 -25.11
CA LYS A 37 13.59 39.00 -23.78
C LYS A 37 14.54 37.81 -23.82
N ALA A 38 15.39 37.66 -22.82
CA ALA A 38 16.18 36.44 -22.65
C ALA A 38 15.30 35.22 -22.29
N ARG A 39 15.74 34.02 -22.66
CA ARG A 39 15.09 32.77 -22.28
C ARG A 39 15.15 32.56 -20.79
N GLU A 40 14.02 32.27 -20.18
CA GLU A 40 13.91 31.83 -18.79
C GLU A 40 13.97 30.31 -18.75
N THR A 41 14.82 29.76 -17.90
CA THR A 41 14.92 28.31 -17.66
C THR A 41 14.21 27.98 -16.35
N THR A 42 13.49 26.87 -16.33
CA THR A 42 12.80 26.36 -15.14
C THR A 42 13.47 25.07 -14.70
N ASP A 43 13.76 24.94 -13.43
CA ASP A 43 14.20 23.67 -12.86
C ASP A 43 13.01 22.71 -12.79
N ILE A 44 13.14 21.58 -13.48
CA ILE A 44 12.11 20.54 -13.55
C ILE A 44 12.31 19.45 -12.50
N HIS A 45 13.41 19.51 -11.76
CA HIS A 45 13.76 18.44 -10.82
C HIS A 45 13.15 18.71 -9.46
N ASN A 46 12.22 17.87 -9.05
CA ASN A 46 11.82 17.74 -7.66
C ASN A 46 12.50 16.53 -7.04
N LEU A 47 13.58 16.79 -6.33
CA LEU A 47 14.26 15.79 -5.51
C LEU A 47 13.52 15.65 -4.19
N GLN A 48 12.65 14.65 -4.10
CA GLN A 48 12.05 14.28 -2.83
C GLN A 48 12.83 13.11 -2.23
N GLU A 49 13.37 13.33 -1.07
CA GLU A 49 14.04 12.33 -0.26
C GLU A 49 12.99 11.61 0.60
N ASN A 50 12.82 10.32 0.37
CA ASN A 50 11.99 9.47 1.22
C ASN A 50 12.90 8.63 2.12
N LEU A 51 12.96 8.99 3.37
CA LEU A 51 13.70 8.21 4.37
C LEU A 51 12.99 6.88 4.63
N TYR A 52 13.78 5.81 4.72
CA TYR A 52 13.33 4.50 5.17
C TYR A 52 14.17 4.00 6.34
N SER A 53 13.54 3.19 7.20
CA SER A 53 14.18 2.45 8.28
C SER A 53 13.68 1.01 8.24
N CYS A 54 14.61 0.06 8.15
CA CYS A 54 14.29 -1.36 8.22
C CYS A 54 14.28 -1.81 9.68
N GLU A 55 13.22 -2.49 10.08
CA GLU A 55 13.07 -3.05 11.42
C GLU A 55 13.20 -4.57 11.35
N GLN A 56 13.96 -5.13 12.31
CA GLN A 56 14.14 -6.56 12.37
C GLN A 56 12.84 -7.26 12.77
N THR A 57 12.41 -8.22 11.95
CA THR A 57 11.22 -9.03 12.22
C THR A 57 11.61 -10.51 12.24
N ASN A 58 11.31 -11.22 13.34
CA ASN A 58 11.57 -12.63 13.50
C ASN A 58 10.35 -13.44 13.06
N PHE A 59 10.62 -14.52 12.29
CA PHE A 59 9.59 -15.49 11.85
C PHE A 59 9.92 -16.86 12.43
N ASP A 60 9.78 -16.99 13.74
CA ASP A 60 10.17 -18.20 14.47
C ASP A 60 9.11 -19.29 14.31
N THR A 61 9.57 -20.48 13.93
CA THR A 61 8.72 -21.67 13.79
C THR A 61 9.44 -22.88 14.40
N HIS A 62 8.67 -23.79 14.97
CA HIS A 62 9.21 -25.06 15.46
C HIS A 62 8.41 -26.23 14.90
N LEU A 63 9.03 -27.39 14.84
CA LEU A 63 8.39 -28.67 14.56
C LEU A 63 8.58 -29.57 15.78
N ASN A 64 7.50 -30.21 16.21
CA ASN A 64 7.56 -31.21 17.27
C ASN A 64 8.25 -32.48 16.72
N TYR A 65 9.12 -33.11 17.52
CA TYR A 65 9.81 -34.34 17.15
C TYR A 65 8.85 -35.48 16.78
N ALA A 66 7.75 -35.66 17.52
CA ALA A 66 6.77 -36.69 17.22
C ALA A 66 6.12 -36.47 15.82
N THR A 67 5.91 -35.21 15.42
CA THR A 67 5.44 -34.88 14.07
C THR A 67 6.50 -35.17 13.03
N LEU A 68 7.76 -34.80 13.34
CA LEU A 68 8.89 -35.05 12.45
C LEU A 68 9.05 -36.56 12.18
N ASP A 69 9.05 -37.39 13.23
CA ASP A 69 9.22 -38.85 13.13
C ASP A 69 8.06 -39.50 12.34
N SER A 70 6.82 -39.08 12.58
CA SER A 70 5.64 -39.65 11.88
C SER A 70 5.60 -39.33 10.40
N TRP A 71 6.14 -38.17 9.99
CA TRP A 71 6.11 -37.68 8.61
C TRP A 71 7.42 -37.84 7.84
N ALA A 72 8.52 -38.14 8.52
CA ALA A 72 9.85 -38.31 7.91
C ALA A 72 9.90 -39.41 6.83
N LYS A 73 8.96 -40.36 6.84
CA LYS A 73 8.81 -41.40 5.80
C LYS A 73 8.42 -40.85 4.41
N PHE A 74 7.92 -39.60 4.33
CA PHE A 74 7.57 -39.00 3.06
C PHE A 74 8.75 -38.20 2.51
N PRO A 75 9.30 -38.53 1.33
CA PRO A 75 10.53 -37.95 0.82
C PRO A 75 10.43 -36.45 0.53
N ASP A 76 9.23 -35.91 0.30
CA ASP A 76 8.96 -34.50 0.00
C ASP A 76 8.52 -33.69 1.23
N PHE A 77 8.53 -34.28 2.44
CA PHE A 77 8.06 -33.63 3.66
C PHE A 77 8.82 -32.32 3.95
N ALA A 78 10.15 -32.32 3.88
CA ALA A 78 10.95 -31.13 4.13
C ALA A 78 10.64 -30.00 3.16
N ALA A 79 10.46 -30.32 1.87
CA ALA A 79 10.11 -29.35 0.84
C ALA A 79 8.70 -28.75 1.08
N ARG A 80 7.73 -29.56 1.47
CA ARG A 80 6.37 -29.11 1.81
C ARG A 80 6.37 -28.20 3.03
N VAL A 81 7.10 -28.54 4.07
CA VAL A 81 7.24 -27.68 5.28
C VAL A 81 7.89 -26.35 4.92
N GLY A 82 8.97 -26.38 4.11
CA GLY A 82 9.61 -25.16 3.61
C GLY A 82 8.64 -24.25 2.84
N LYS A 83 7.83 -24.84 1.95
CA LYS A 83 6.81 -24.11 1.20
C LYS A 83 5.75 -23.48 2.10
N LEU A 84 5.21 -24.24 3.06
CA LEU A 84 4.22 -23.73 4.03
C LEU A 84 4.77 -22.57 4.87
N LYS A 85 6.03 -22.68 5.32
CA LYS A 85 6.70 -21.56 6.03
C LYS A 85 6.81 -20.32 5.16
N ALA A 86 7.26 -20.46 3.91
CA ALA A 86 7.39 -19.36 2.98
C ALA A 86 6.03 -18.69 2.68
N GLU A 87 4.98 -19.49 2.49
CA GLU A 87 3.61 -18.99 2.29
C GLU A 87 3.13 -18.22 3.53
N ARG A 88 3.35 -18.75 4.73
CA ARG A 88 2.97 -18.05 5.97
C ARG A 88 3.71 -16.73 6.15
N ILE A 89 5.02 -16.70 5.94
CA ILE A 89 5.83 -15.48 6.00
C ILE A 89 5.32 -14.44 5.01
N ALA A 90 4.96 -14.86 3.80
CA ALA A 90 4.41 -13.96 2.78
C ALA A 90 3.07 -13.36 3.20
N LEU A 91 2.18 -14.16 3.81
CA LEU A 91 0.91 -13.68 4.36
C LEU A 91 1.12 -12.71 5.51
N ASP A 92 2.02 -13.02 6.45
CA ASP A 92 2.33 -12.14 7.58
C ASP A 92 2.89 -10.79 7.11
N ARG A 93 3.76 -10.78 6.10
CA ARG A 93 4.26 -9.54 5.49
C ARG A 93 3.15 -8.68 4.86
N ILE A 94 2.21 -9.31 4.17
CA ILE A 94 1.04 -8.59 3.62
C ILE A 94 0.16 -8.08 4.76
N MET A 95 -0.06 -8.88 5.79
CA MET A 95 -0.85 -8.49 6.96
C MET A 95 -0.25 -7.28 7.68
N ILE A 96 1.06 -7.28 7.93
CA ILE A 96 1.80 -6.15 8.50
C ILE A 96 1.69 -4.93 7.57
N GLY A 97 1.84 -5.13 6.26
CA GLY A 97 1.74 -4.06 5.27
C GLY A 97 0.41 -3.32 5.31
N TRP A 98 -0.69 -4.02 5.49
CA TRP A 98 -2.02 -3.40 5.55
C TRP A 98 -2.41 -2.90 6.95
N ASN A 99 -2.08 -3.65 8.00
CA ASN A 99 -2.61 -3.40 9.34
C ASN A 99 -1.58 -2.78 10.29
N GLY A 100 -0.31 -2.72 9.93
CA GLY A 100 0.75 -2.23 10.80
C GLY A 100 0.57 -0.76 11.17
N THR A 101 0.58 -0.45 12.47
CA THR A 101 0.40 0.90 12.99
C THR A 101 1.62 1.43 13.73
N SER A 102 2.42 0.55 14.32
CA SER A 102 3.55 0.93 15.17
C SER A 102 4.67 -0.10 15.13
N VAL A 103 5.80 0.27 15.73
CA VAL A 103 6.96 -0.60 15.94
C VAL A 103 7.14 -0.78 17.44
N ALA A 104 6.74 -1.91 17.98
CA ALA A 104 6.94 -2.22 19.38
C ALA A 104 8.26 -2.96 19.61
N ALA A 105 8.94 -2.68 20.72
CA ALA A 105 10.15 -3.41 21.12
C ALA A 105 9.87 -4.90 21.40
N THR A 106 8.65 -5.20 21.89
CA THR A 106 8.13 -6.57 22.08
C THR A 106 6.69 -6.59 21.58
N THR A 107 6.41 -7.47 20.62
CA THR A 107 5.09 -7.58 20.01
C THR A 107 4.15 -8.47 20.82
N ASN A 108 2.86 -8.17 20.80
CA ASN A 108 1.83 -8.92 21.49
C ASN A 108 0.70 -9.35 20.55
N ARG A 109 0.68 -10.62 20.17
CA ARG A 109 -0.31 -11.18 19.24
C ARG A 109 -1.73 -11.31 19.83
N VAL A 110 -1.87 -11.22 21.15
CA VAL A 110 -3.20 -11.29 21.79
C VAL A 110 -3.94 -9.96 21.65
N THR A 111 -3.23 -8.87 21.88
CA THR A 111 -3.80 -7.51 21.72
C THR A 111 -3.77 -7.03 20.26
N ASN A 112 -2.81 -7.53 19.46
CA ASN A 112 -2.60 -7.14 18.07
C ASN A 112 -2.65 -8.37 17.15
N PRO A 113 -3.82 -9.01 16.97
CA PRO A 113 -3.95 -10.25 16.20
C PRO A 113 -3.66 -10.09 14.70
N LEU A 114 -3.73 -8.88 14.18
CA LEU A 114 -3.39 -8.54 12.79
C LEU A 114 -1.96 -7.99 12.65
N LEU A 115 -1.08 -8.24 13.63
CA LEU A 115 0.32 -7.82 13.64
C LEU A 115 0.51 -6.29 13.54
N GLN A 116 -0.39 -5.53 14.17
CA GLN A 116 -0.42 -4.07 14.09
C GLN A 116 0.80 -3.40 14.72
N ASP A 117 1.46 -4.07 15.66
CA ASP A 117 2.59 -3.58 16.46
C ASP A 117 3.97 -4.04 15.95
N VAL A 118 4.02 -4.76 14.84
CA VAL A 118 5.28 -5.30 14.30
C VAL A 118 6.04 -4.25 13.50
N ASN A 119 5.37 -3.55 12.59
CA ASN A 119 5.95 -2.46 11.81
C ASN A 119 4.87 -1.53 11.26
N LYS A 120 5.24 -0.30 10.92
CA LYS A 120 4.34 0.65 10.24
C LYS A 120 4.04 0.18 8.83
N GLY A 121 2.77 -0.04 8.55
CA GLY A 121 2.27 -0.49 7.25
C GLY A 121 2.07 0.63 6.23
N TRP A 122 1.60 0.25 5.04
CA TRP A 122 1.43 1.18 3.92
C TRP A 122 0.43 2.30 4.21
N LEU A 123 -0.70 2.00 4.84
CA LEU A 123 -1.74 2.99 5.12
C LEU A 123 -1.24 4.06 6.09
N VAL A 124 -0.59 3.67 7.17
CA VAL A 124 0.01 4.61 8.14
C VAL A 124 1.10 5.45 7.49
N GLN A 125 1.94 4.84 6.66
CA GLN A 125 2.98 5.58 5.93
C GLN A 125 2.40 6.64 4.97
N ILE A 126 1.29 6.32 4.29
CA ILE A 126 0.59 7.29 3.43
C ILE A 126 -0.04 8.40 4.29
N GLU A 127 -0.66 8.04 5.40
CA GLU A 127 -1.28 9.00 6.30
C GLU A 127 -0.27 9.98 6.92
N GLU A 128 0.92 9.49 7.32
CA GLU A 128 1.97 10.32 7.90
C GLU A 128 2.70 11.18 6.86
N LYS A 129 2.97 10.64 5.67
CA LYS A 129 3.85 11.29 4.68
C LYS A 129 3.09 12.00 3.55
N ALA A 130 1.84 11.67 3.33
CA ALA A 130 1.03 12.16 2.22
C ALA A 130 -0.44 12.36 2.62
N THR A 131 -0.69 13.03 3.73
CA THR A 131 -2.03 13.28 4.30
C THR A 131 -2.99 13.86 3.26
N GLN A 132 -2.50 14.70 2.34
CA GLN A 132 -3.28 15.29 1.25
C GLN A 132 -3.82 14.27 0.24
N ARG A 133 -3.37 13.00 0.31
CA ARG A 133 -3.84 11.90 -0.55
C ARG A 133 -4.78 10.94 0.18
N VAL A 134 -5.17 11.29 1.41
CA VAL A 134 -6.04 10.46 2.25
C VAL A 134 -7.37 11.15 2.44
N MET A 135 -8.42 10.56 1.92
CA MET A 135 -9.79 11.01 2.16
C MET A 135 -10.29 10.38 3.46
N LYS A 136 -10.48 11.20 4.49
CA LYS A 136 -10.99 10.75 5.81
C LYS A 136 -12.49 10.93 5.95
N GLU A 137 -13.05 11.84 5.19
CA GLU A 137 -14.46 12.21 5.26
C GLU A 137 -14.95 12.69 3.89
N ALA A 138 -16.19 12.45 3.58
CA ALA A 138 -16.83 12.94 2.36
C ALA A 138 -17.34 14.38 2.53
N LYS A 139 -17.80 14.70 3.75
CA LYS A 139 -18.26 16.04 4.12
C LYS A 139 -17.50 16.48 5.37
N SER A 140 -16.99 17.71 5.34
CA SER A 140 -16.20 18.28 6.43
C SER A 140 -16.88 18.14 7.81
N GLY A 141 -16.17 17.59 8.78
CA GLY A 141 -16.62 17.42 10.14
C GLY A 141 -17.42 16.15 10.43
N THR A 142 -17.60 15.25 9.46
CA THR A 142 -18.31 13.97 9.66
C THR A 142 -17.40 12.85 10.15
N GLY A 143 -16.11 12.92 9.81
CA GLY A 143 -15.10 11.92 10.14
C GLY A 143 -15.34 10.55 9.50
N LYS A 144 -16.25 10.44 8.51
CA LYS A 144 -16.64 9.19 7.85
C LYS A 144 -17.00 9.40 6.38
N ILE A 145 -16.96 8.31 5.65
CA ILE A 145 -17.39 8.22 4.26
C ILE A 145 -18.55 7.22 4.22
N GLU A 146 -19.72 7.67 3.79
CA GLU A 146 -20.93 6.83 3.73
C GLU A 146 -21.34 6.60 2.27
N ILE A 147 -21.70 5.35 1.95
CA ILE A 147 -22.17 4.94 0.62
C ILE A 147 -23.62 4.48 0.75
N GLY A 148 -24.49 4.95 -0.14
CA GLY A 148 -25.90 4.58 -0.17
C GLY A 148 -26.73 5.61 -0.93
N GLU A 149 -27.99 5.29 -1.27
CA GLU A 149 -28.85 6.13 -2.10
C GLU A 149 -29.10 7.55 -1.53
N SER A 150 -29.06 7.69 -0.20
CA SER A 150 -29.28 8.98 0.49
C SER A 150 -28.00 9.51 1.15
N LYS A 151 -26.85 9.00 0.75
CA LYS A 151 -25.53 9.36 1.29
C LYS A 151 -24.73 10.19 0.29
N GLU A 152 -23.54 10.63 0.72
CA GLU A 152 -22.65 11.44 -0.10
C GLU A 152 -22.27 10.74 -1.41
N TYR A 153 -22.05 9.43 -1.35
CA TYR A 153 -21.80 8.62 -2.53
C TYR A 153 -22.90 7.58 -2.72
N LYS A 154 -23.57 7.63 -3.86
CA LYS A 154 -24.69 6.75 -4.17
C LYS A 154 -24.27 5.28 -4.20
N ASN A 155 -23.09 5.01 -4.70
CA ASN A 155 -22.53 3.67 -4.84
C ASN A 155 -21.00 3.71 -4.79
N LEU A 156 -20.39 2.52 -4.76
CA LEU A 156 -18.93 2.37 -4.72
C LEU A 156 -18.24 2.97 -5.95
N ASP A 157 -18.87 2.91 -7.13
CA ASP A 157 -18.29 3.47 -8.35
C ASP A 157 -18.23 4.99 -8.29
N ALA A 158 -19.22 5.64 -7.69
CA ALA A 158 -19.23 7.08 -7.48
C ALA A 158 -18.11 7.52 -6.53
N LEU A 159 -17.84 6.75 -5.47
CA LEU A 159 -16.71 6.99 -4.58
C LEU A 159 -15.37 6.84 -5.31
N VAL A 160 -15.19 5.75 -6.06
CA VAL A 160 -13.93 5.51 -6.82
C VAL A 160 -13.73 6.60 -7.87
N PHE A 161 -14.79 7.04 -8.53
CA PHE A 161 -14.72 8.14 -9.50
C PHE A 161 -14.29 9.44 -8.81
N ALA A 162 -14.89 9.80 -7.68
CA ALA A 162 -14.51 10.99 -6.92
C ALA A 162 -13.05 10.94 -6.47
N LEU A 163 -12.60 9.80 -5.93
CA LEU A 163 -11.18 9.62 -5.55
C LEU A 163 -10.23 9.80 -6.75
N LYS A 164 -10.61 9.31 -7.93
CA LYS A 164 -9.84 9.51 -9.16
C LYS A 164 -9.75 10.99 -9.53
N GLU A 165 -10.87 11.72 -9.48
CA GLU A 165 -10.92 13.13 -9.84
C GLU A 165 -10.20 14.03 -8.84
N ASP A 166 -10.32 13.78 -7.55
CA ASP A 166 -9.80 14.64 -6.49
C ASP A 166 -8.31 14.43 -6.20
N PHE A 167 -7.82 13.18 -6.30
CA PHE A 167 -6.46 12.83 -5.85
C PHE A 167 -5.48 12.49 -6.96
N ILE A 168 -5.95 12.27 -8.19
CA ILE A 168 -5.08 11.94 -9.33
C ILE A 168 -5.00 13.15 -10.25
N PRO A 169 -3.77 13.65 -10.53
CA PRO A 169 -3.60 14.74 -11.50
C PRO A 169 -4.16 14.36 -12.88
N ASP A 170 -4.76 15.34 -13.58
CA ASP A 170 -5.49 15.18 -14.85
C ASP A 170 -4.71 14.33 -15.88
N GLN A 171 -3.42 14.57 -15.98
CA GLN A 171 -2.54 13.87 -16.92
C GLN A 171 -2.39 12.35 -16.69
N TYR A 172 -2.79 11.86 -15.51
CA TYR A 172 -2.70 10.44 -15.15
C TYR A 172 -4.06 9.78 -14.90
N ARG A 173 -5.16 10.55 -14.97
CA ARG A 173 -6.51 10.04 -14.66
C ARG A 173 -6.97 8.94 -15.59
N ASP A 174 -6.54 8.98 -16.86
CA ASP A 174 -6.95 8.02 -17.88
C ASP A 174 -5.89 6.92 -18.13
N ASP A 175 -4.92 6.76 -17.22
CA ASP A 175 -3.97 5.66 -17.31
C ASP A 175 -4.68 4.33 -17.04
N THR A 176 -4.66 3.44 -18.02
CA THR A 176 -5.26 2.09 -17.95
C THR A 176 -4.60 1.18 -16.91
N LYS A 177 -3.47 1.58 -16.35
CA LYS A 177 -2.77 0.87 -15.28
C LYS A 177 -3.32 1.18 -13.88
N LEU A 178 -4.19 2.18 -13.76
CA LEU A 178 -4.85 2.49 -12.49
C LEU A 178 -5.70 1.31 -12.04
N VAL A 179 -5.57 0.95 -10.77
CA VAL A 179 -6.30 -0.15 -10.16
C VAL A 179 -6.85 0.30 -8.82
N ALA A 180 -8.14 0.12 -8.61
CA ALA A 180 -8.76 0.29 -7.30
C ALA A 180 -8.57 -1.00 -6.47
N ILE A 181 -7.99 -0.87 -5.28
CA ILE A 181 -7.83 -1.99 -4.33
C ILE A 181 -8.80 -1.75 -3.20
N MET A 182 -9.67 -2.73 -2.94
CA MET A 182 -10.72 -2.62 -1.93
C MET A 182 -10.94 -3.95 -1.22
N GLY A 183 -11.57 -3.90 -0.05
CA GLY A 183 -11.91 -5.11 0.70
C GLY A 183 -12.97 -5.95 -0.01
N SER A 184 -12.94 -7.27 0.22
CA SER A 184 -13.90 -8.22 -0.36
C SER A 184 -15.34 -7.91 0.03
N ASP A 185 -15.56 -7.40 1.24
CA ASP A 185 -16.89 -7.09 1.76
C ASP A 185 -17.57 -5.97 0.95
N LEU A 186 -16.83 -4.92 0.62
CA LEU A 186 -17.34 -3.84 -0.25
C LEU A 186 -17.65 -4.33 -1.66
N LEU A 187 -16.89 -5.29 -2.18
CA LEU A 187 -17.16 -5.91 -3.47
C LEU A 187 -18.37 -6.84 -3.41
N ALA A 188 -18.53 -7.59 -2.32
CA ALA A 188 -19.68 -8.46 -2.13
C ALA A 188 -20.99 -7.65 -2.17
N ASP A 189 -21.08 -6.57 -1.42
CA ASP A 189 -22.24 -5.68 -1.41
C ASP A 189 -22.59 -5.11 -2.79
N LYS A 190 -21.59 -4.96 -3.67
CA LYS A 190 -21.80 -4.51 -5.04
C LYS A 190 -22.33 -5.61 -5.96
N TYR A 191 -21.78 -6.80 -5.86
CA TYR A 191 -22.04 -7.88 -6.86
C TYR A 191 -23.15 -8.85 -6.45
N PHE A 192 -23.39 -9.09 -5.16
CA PHE A 192 -24.45 -9.98 -4.73
C PHE A 192 -25.87 -9.56 -5.16
N PRO A 193 -26.24 -8.26 -5.19
CA PRO A 193 -27.54 -7.84 -5.73
C PRO A 193 -27.75 -8.17 -7.21
N LEU A 194 -26.68 -8.46 -7.96
CA LEU A 194 -26.74 -8.83 -9.38
C LEU A 194 -26.98 -10.34 -9.60
N ILE A 195 -26.87 -11.15 -8.54
CA ILE A 195 -26.99 -12.60 -8.59
C ILE A 195 -28.40 -13.06 -8.14
N ASN A 196 -29.16 -12.19 -7.51
CA ASN A 196 -30.57 -12.37 -7.16
C ASN A 196 -31.43 -11.65 -8.20
#